data_864b0312076bf8fee7fee29b5086b441
#
_entry.id   864b0312076bf8fee7fee29b5086b441
#
_cell.length_a   1.000
_cell.length_b   1.000
_cell.length_c   1.000
_cell.angle_alpha   90.00
_cell.angle_beta   90.00
_cell.angle_gamma   90.00
#
_symmetry.space_group_name_H-M   'P 1'
#
loop_
_entity.id
_entity.type
_entity.pdbx_description
1 polymer ?
#
loop_
_entity_poly.entity_id
_entity_poly.type
_entity_poly.pdbx_seq_one_letter_code
_entity_poly.pdbx_strand_id
1 'polypeptide(L)'
;FLGITRGAKGTATHGTSNGQAHSTNSTVQDATDWGNWGDAVVASTVSLEPGLWSLSNFGQVLVATVANGKTFTWDSSIAAKFTTRASTLTTNFVTAISGTSGNPTASRLTLISPTTRHLIHLGTETTIGDPTTQDDMFIRFSNQEQINEYAPGTTNTAGTQRLQDGTKIMGALVAKENILIWTDNALYTMRFIGSPFTFGFEQVGTNCGLIGQNAAVEIDGVAYWIGNNGFFAFDGTVNNLPCSV
;
A
#
# COMPACT_ATOMS: atom_id res chain seq x y z
N PHE A 1 14.21 -6.02 -10.35
CA PHE A 1 14.27 -5.42 -11.70
C PHE A 1 13.06 -5.91 -12.47
N LEU A 2 11.96 -5.19 -12.45
CA LEU A 2 10.89 -5.35 -13.42
C LEU A 2 11.48 -4.90 -14.76
N GLY A 3 11.86 -5.87 -15.58
CA GLY A 3 12.27 -5.61 -16.94
C GLY A 3 11.10 -4.95 -17.65
N ILE A 4 11.26 -3.70 -18.02
CA ILE A 4 10.43 -3.07 -19.03
C ILE A 4 10.76 -3.81 -20.33
N THR A 5 10.08 -4.90 -20.60
CA THR A 5 10.08 -5.47 -21.94
C THR A 5 9.39 -4.43 -22.81
N ARG A 6 10.16 -3.75 -23.66
CA ARG A 6 9.61 -3.07 -24.82
C ARG A 6 8.64 -4.03 -25.46
N GLY A 7 7.37 -3.66 -25.49
CA GLY A 7 6.39 -4.38 -26.29
C GLY A 7 6.96 -4.56 -27.69
N ALA A 8 6.71 -5.72 -28.30
CA ALA A 8 7.14 -5.99 -29.65
C ALA A 8 6.81 -4.75 -30.48
N LYS A 9 7.81 -4.29 -31.23
CA LYS A 9 7.72 -3.18 -32.15
C LYS A 9 6.60 -3.50 -33.13
N GLY A 10 5.38 -3.13 -32.79
CA GLY A 10 4.30 -3.11 -33.72
C GLY A 10 4.77 -2.19 -34.84
N THR A 11 4.66 -2.66 -36.07
CA THR A 11 4.91 -1.84 -37.24
C THR A 11 4.07 -0.59 -37.10
N ALA A 12 4.69 0.48 -36.62
CA ALA A 12 4.06 1.77 -36.62
C ALA A 12 3.92 2.10 -38.10
N THR A 13 2.76 1.87 -38.67
CA THR A 13 2.36 2.57 -39.85
C THR A 13 2.33 4.03 -39.43
N HIS A 14 3.30 4.79 -39.92
CA HIS A 14 3.23 6.25 -39.92
C HIS A 14 2.01 6.66 -40.75
N GLY A 15 0.84 6.36 -40.22
CA GLY A 15 -0.36 7.03 -40.63
C GLY A 15 -0.29 8.43 -40.04
N THR A 16 -0.68 9.39 -40.79
CA THR A 16 -0.85 10.80 -40.53
C THR A 16 -1.70 11.13 -39.29
N SER A 17 -1.79 10.28 -38.32
CA SER A 17 -2.54 10.48 -37.13
C SER A 17 -1.56 10.80 -35.98
N ASN A 18 -1.45 12.03 -35.70
CA ASN A 18 -1.45 12.67 -34.40
C ASN A 18 -1.07 11.79 -33.19
N GLY A 19 -0.01 11.01 -33.24
CA GLY A 19 0.63 10.41 -32.05
C GLY A 19 -0.21 9.46 -31.17
N GLN A 20 -1.41 9.11 -31.55
CA GLN A 20 -2.31 8.28 -30.74
C GLN A 20 -1.99 6.78 -30.74
N ALA A 21 -0.96 6.35 -31.44
CA ALA A 21 -0.56 4.94 -31.48
C ALA A 21 0.00 4.42 -30.14
N HIS A 22 0.22 5.30 -29.17
CA HIS A 22 0.73 4.91 -27.85
C HIS A 22 -0.36 4.63 -26.83
N SER A 23 -1.58 5.09 -27.05
CA SER A 23 -2.67 4.97 -26.08
C SER A 23 -3.36 3.60 -26.09
N THR A 24 -3.24 2.84 -27.15
CA THR A 24 -3.94 1.55 -27.26
C THR A 24 -3.24 0.38 -26.62
N ASN A 25 -2.01 0.55 -26.13
CA ASN A 25 -1.24 -0.52 -25.52
C ASN A 25 -0.79 -0.24 -24.10
N SER A 26 -1.24 0.84 -23.48
CA SER A 26 -0.86 1.13 -22.12
C SER A 26 -1.85 0.57 -21.12
N THR A 27 -1.71 -0.71 -20.88
CA THR A 27 -2.01 -1.26 -19.54
C THR A 27 -0.87 -0.93 -18.56
N VAL A 28 0.22 -0.38 -19.04
CA VAL A 28 1.17 0.36 -18.25
C VAL A 28 0.56 1.75 -18.13
N GLN A 29 0.24 2.14 -16.94
CA GLN A 29 -0.15 3.51 -16.67
C GLN A 29 1.02 4.38 -17.11
N ASP A 30 0.95 4.83 -18.35
CA ASP A 30 1.86 5.82 -18.83
C ASP A 30 1.54 7.07 -18.03
N ALA A 31 2.40 7.39 -17.09
CA ALA A 31 2.25 8.58 -16.26
C ALA A 31 2.37 9.86 -17.09
N THR A 32 2.58 9.71 -18.37
CA THR A 32 2.73 10.79 -19.31
C THR A 32 1.97 10.46 -20.56
N ASP A 33 0.77 10.94 -20.65
CA ASP A 33 0.15 11.21 -21.95
C ASP A 33 0.99 12.34 -22.57
N TRP A 34 2.03 11.93 -23.31
CA TRP A 34 2.83 12.87 -24.09
C TRP A 34 1.93 13.34 -25.23
N GLY A 35 1.14 14.36 -24.95
CA GLY A 35 0.44 15.10 -25.98
C GLY A 35 1.40 15.54 -27.09
N ASN A 36 0.89 15.86 -28.25
CA ASN A 36 1.69 16.40 -29.34
C ASN A 36 2.48 17.62 -28.85
N TRP A 37 3.68 17.81 -29.35
CA TRP A 37 4.44 19.03 -29.14
C TRP A 37 3.57 20.26 -29.45
N GLY A 38 3.21 21.01 -28.41
CA GLY A 38 2.36 22.21 -28.55
C GLY A 38 0.91 22.03 -28.09
N ASP A 39 0.44 20.85 -27.78
CA ASP A 39 -0.85 20.70 -27.12
C ASP A 39 -0.74 21.21 -25.67
N ALA A 40 -1.77 21.97 -25.26
CA ALA A 40 -1.87 22.37 -23.86
C ALA A 40 -1.90 21.10 -23.03
N VAL A 41 -0.91 20.93 -22.16
CA VAL A 41 -0.90 19.84 -21.20
C VAL A 41 -2.18 19.99 -20.40
N VAL A 42 -3.14 19.08 -20.64
CA VAL A 42 -4.25 18.92 -19.74
C VAL A 42 -3.59 18.62 -18.41
N ALA A 43 -3.78 19.48 -17.43
CA ALA A 43 -3.12 19.40 -16.15
C ALA A 43 -3.35 18.00 -15.56
N SER A 44 -2.44 17.07 -15.87
CA SER A 44 -2.31 15.87 -15.10
C SER A 44 -1.90 16.36 -13.72
N THR A 45 -2.61 15.96 -12.71
CA THR A 45 -2.19 16.17 -11.32
C THR A 45 -0.81 15.56 -11.21
N VAL A 46 0.22 16.39 -11.28
CA VAL A 46 1.59 15.96 -11.04
C VAL A 46 1.60 15.52 -9.59
N SER A 47 1.64 14.22 -9.36
CA SER A 47 1.88 13.71 -8.04
C SER A 47 3.31 14.12 -7.67
N LEU A 48 3.44 15.02 -6.71
CA LEU A 48 4.74 15.42 -6.15
C LEU A 48 5.34 14.32 -5.27
N GLU A 49 4.59 13.28 -4.96
CA GLU A 49 5.06 12.15 -4.20
C GLU A 49 5.65 11.08 -5.14
N PRO A 50 6.83 10.54 -4.83
CA PRO A 50 7.41 9.46 -5.64
C PRO A 50 6.49 8.23 -5.60
N GLY A 51 6.31 7.56 -6.73
CA GLY A 51 5.56 6.32 -6.85
C GLY A 51 6.28 5.16 -6.18
N LEU A 52 6.30 5.13 -4.85
CA LEU A 52 6.90 4.05 -4.07
C LEU A 52 6.02 2.81 -4.09
N TRP A 53 6.66 1.65 -4.07
CA TRP A 53 5.99 0.37 -3.96
C TRP A 53 6.14 -0.20 -2.56
N SER A 54 5.06 -0.73 -2.01
CA SER A 54 5.08 -1.64 -0.86
C SER A 54 4.90 -3.08 -1.36
N LEU A 55 5.76 -3.97 -0.87
CA LEU A 55 5.79 -5.37 -1.28
C LEU A 55 5.65 -6.25 -0.04
N SER A 56 4.76 -7.24 -0.10
CA SER A 56 4.55 -8.22 0.96
C SER A 56 4.18 -9.58 0.36
N ASN A 57 4.40 -10.65 1.12
CA ASN A 57 4.10 -12.01 0.67
C ASN A 57 2.95 -12.61 1.48
N PHE A 58 1.89 -13.01 0.78
CA PHE A 58 0.80 -13.81 1.35
C PHE A 58 0.98 -15.27 0.96
N GLY A 59 1.83 -15.99 1.70
CA GLY A 59 2.26 -17.31 1.29
C GLY A 59 3.04 -17.28 -0.02
N GLN A 60 2.50 -17.89 -1.07
CA GLN A 60 3.11 -17.89 -2.40
C GLN A 60 2.69 -16.71 -3.28
N VAL A 61 1.78 -15.89 -2.78
CA VAL A 61 1.25 -14.75 -3.51
C VAL A 61 2.02 -13.48 -3.12
N LEU A 62 2.63 -12.84 -4.10
CA LEU A 62 3.19 -11.51 -3.95
C LEU A 62 2.04 -10.49 -3.97
N VAL A 63 2.01 -9.62 -2.98
CA VAL A 63 1.14 -8.44 -2.94
C VAL A 63 1.99 -7.20 -3.13
N ALA A 64 1.64 -6.39 -4.09
CA ALA A 64 2.37 -5.18 -4.46
C ALA A 64 1.40 -4.00 -4.61
N THR A 65 1.66 -2.92 -3.88
CA THR A 65 0.82 -1.72 -3.92
C THR A 65 1.70 -0.52 -4.29
N VAL A 66 1.25 0.24 -5.27
CA VAL A 66 1.85 1.54 -5.58
C VAL A 66 1.22 2.60 -4.69
N ALA A 67 2.03 3.52 -4.16
CA ALA A 67 1.55 4.58 -3.28
C ALA A 67 0.41 5.38 -3.94
N ASN A 68 -0.70 5.53 -3.21
CA ASN A 68 -1.96 6.16 -3.64
C ASN A 68 -2.62 5.49 -4.85
N GLY A 69 -2.32 4.23 -5.09
CA GLY A 69 -2.82 3.48 -6.23
C GLY A 69 -3.32 2.09 -5.89
N LYS A 70 -3.47 1.29 -6.93
CA LYS A 70 -4.03 -0.07 -6.85
C LYS A 70 -3.05 -1.07 -6.22
N THR A 71 -3.63 -2.07 -5.59
CA THR A 71 -2.91 -3.26 -5.13
C THR A 71 -2.98 -4.34 -6.22
N PHE A 72 -1.83 -4.95 -6.47
CA PHE A 72 -1.66 -6.03 -7.44
C PHE A 72 -1.25 -7.30 -6.71
N THR A 73 -1.63 -8.43 -7.27
CA THR A 73 -1.24 -9.74 -6.78
C THR A 73 -0.63 -10.58 -7.90
N TRP A 74 0.37 -11.37 -7.54
CA TRP A 74 1.00 -12.32 -8.44
C TRP A 74 1.24 -13.63 -7.71
N ASP A 75 0.67 -14.71 -8.25
CA ASP A 75 0.77 -16.04 -7.66
C ASP A 75 1.94 -16.82 -8.29
N SER A 76 2.93 -17.16 -7.48
CA SER A 76 4.10 -17.90 -7.92
C SER A 76 3.82 -19.41 -8.12
N SER A 77 2.68 -19.91 -7.66
CA SER A 77 2.31 -21.33 -7.77
C SER A 77 1.74 -21.71 -9.15
N ILE A 78 1.29 -20.72 -9.92
CA ILE A 78 0.69 -20.97 -11.23
C ILE A 78 1.70 -21.51 -12.25
N ALA A 79 1.27 -22.42 -13.10
CA ALA A 79 2.16 -23.07 -14.08
C ALA A 79 2.81 -22.07 -15.06
N ALA A 80 2.08 -21.02 -15.43
CA ALA A 80 2.53 -20.00 -16.37
C ALA A 80 3.17 -18.77 -15.67
N LYS A 81 3.78 -18.94 -14.49
CA LYS A 81 4.29 -17.85 -13.65
C LYS A 81 5.25 -16.88 -14.33
N PHE A 82 6.04 -17.35 -15.29
CA PHE A 82 6.99 -16.48 -16.00
C PHE A 82 6.38 -15.67 -17.14
N THR A 83 5.19 -16.03 -17.57
CA THR A 83 4.45 -15.35 -18.66
C THR A 83 3.22 -14.61 -18.18
N THR A 84 2.76 -14.90 -16.96
CA THR A 84 1.59 -14.25 -16.37
C THR A 84 2.03 -13.01 -15.60
N ARG A 85 1.43 -11.89 -15.92
CA ARG A 85 1.64 -10.62 -15.22
C ARG A 85 0.85 -10.58 -13.91
N ALA A 86 1.31 -9.75 -12.97
CA ALA A 86 0.51 -9.39 -11.82
C ALA A 86 -0.81 -8.76 -12.28
N SER A 87 -1.89 -9.10 -11.61
CA SER A 87 -3.20 -8.50 -11.86
C SER A 87 -3.71 -7.79 -10.60
N THR A 88 -4.69 -6.91 -10.79
CA THR A 88 -5.27 -6.21 -9.66
C THR A 88 -5.88 -7.19 -8.66
N LEU A 89 -5.89 -6.83 -7.39
CA LEU A 89 -6.35 -7.68 -6.29
C LEU A 89 -7.73 -8.32 -6.55
N THR A 90 -8.60 -7.63 -7.27
CA THR A 90 -9.95 -8.08 -7.62
C THR A 90 -10.00 -9.24 -8.61
N THR A 91 -8.93 -9.45 -9.37
CA THR A 91 -8.96 -10.36 -10.53
C THR A 91 -8.39 -11.75 -10.22
N ASN A 92 -7.50 -11.88 -9.24
CA ASN A 92 -6.75 -13.11 -9.00
C ASN A 92 -7.37 -14.07 -7.97
N PHE A 93 -8.34 -13.64 -7.18
CA PHE A 93 -8.94 -14.48 -6.16
C PHE A 93 -10.41 -14.74 -6.49
N VAL A 94 -10.65 -15.87 -7.10
CA VAL A 94 -11.94 -16.27 -7.71
C VAL A 94 -13.02 -16.60 -6.70
N THR A 95 -12.73 -16.68 -5.43
CA THR A 95 -13.73 -16.96 -4.41
C THR A 95 -14.07 -15.70 -3.62
N ALA A 96 -14.70 -14.74 -4.31
CA ALA A 96 -15.48 -13.75 -3.57
C ALA A 96 -16.57 -14.51 -2.80
N ILE A 97 -16.49 -14.48 -1.49
CA ILE A 97 -17.61 -14.97 -0.67
C ILE A 97 -18.81 -14.10 -1.03
N SER A 98 -19.89 -14.74 -1.39
CA SER A 98 -21.13 -14.08 -1.80
C SER A 98 -21.54 -13.04 -0.75
N GLY A 99 -21.59 -11.77 -1.14
CA GLY A 99 -21.93 -10.66 -0.25
C GLY A 99 -20.79 -9.73 0.15
N THR A 100 -19.55 -9.99 -0.29
CA THR A 100 -18.44 -9.07 -0.04
C THR A 100 -18.44 -7.91 -1.02
N SER A 101 -18.34 -6.72 -0.49
CA SER A 101 -18.32 -5.48 -1.26
C SER A 101 -16.89 -5.15 -1.70
N GLY A 102 -16.39 -5.78 -2.75
CA GLY A 102 -15.18 -5.35 -3.43
C GLY A 102 -13.89 -5.31 -2.58
N ASN A 103 -12.84 -4.79 -3.19
CA ASN A 103 -11.53 -4.59 -2.56
C ASN A 103 -11.15 -3.11 -2.65
N PRO A 104 -10.30 -2.60 -1.75
CA PRO A 104 -9.75 -1.25 -1.85
C PRO A 104 -9.06 -1.04 -3.19
N THR A 105 -9.31 0.09 -3.83
CA THR A 105 -8.75 0.45 -5.13
C THR A 105 -7.65 1.48 -5.04
N ALA A 106 -7.52 2.15 -3.88
CA ALA A 106 -6.43 3.06 -3.59
C ALA A 106 -5.93 2.89 -2.16
N SER A 107 -4.61 2.88 -1.99
CA SER A 107 -3.96 2.79 -0.67
C SER A 107 -2.58 3.43 -0.74
N ARG A 108 -2.11 4.02 0.35
CA ARG A 108 -0.74 4.54 0.41
C ARG A 108 0.28 3.40 0.46
N LEU A 109 0.04 2.43 1.30
CA LEU A 109 0.87 1.23 1.40
C LEU A 109 0.07 0.05 1.95
N THR A 110 0.59 -1.15 1.73
CA THR A 110 0.03 -2.38 2.27
C THR A 110 1.10 -3.20 2.95
N LEU A 111 0.68 -3.95 3.95
CA LEU A 111 1.50 -4.96 4.60
C LEU A 111 0.65 -6.15 5.02
N ILE A 112 1.30 -7.27 5.31
CA ILE A 112 0.65 -8.48 5.78
C ILE A 112 1.06 -8.75 7.22
N SER A 113 0.07 -8.99 8.08
CA SER A 113 0.31 -9.43 9.45
C SER A 113 0.93 -10.84 9.43
N PRO A 114 2.13 -11.04 9.96
CA PRO A 114 2.80 -12.34 9.91
C PRO A 114 2.10 -13.39 10.78
N THR A 115 1.48 -12.97 11.87
CA THR A 115 0.88 -13.87 12.86
C THR A 115 -0.53 -14.29 12.48
N THR A 116 -1.31 -13.39 11.87
CA THR A 116 -2.74 -13.59 11.63
C THR A 116 -3.10 -13.61 10.16
N ARG A 117 -2.13 -13.30 9.26
CA ARG A 117 -2.31 -13.30 7.82
C ARG A 117 -3.49 -12.46 7.33
N HIS A 118 -3.62 -11.27 7.89
CA HIS A 118 -4.48 -10.23 7.36
C HIS A 118 -3.69 -9.36 6.39
N LEU A 119 -4.28 -9.01 5.26
CA LEU A 119 -3.75 -7.94 4.41
C LEU A 119 -4.28 -6.60 4.93
N ILE A 120 -3.37 -5.71 5.26
CA ILE A 120 -3.67 -4.42 5.87
C ILE A 120 -3.37 -3.32 4.85
N HIS A 121 -4.37 -2.51 4.56
CA HIS A 121 -4.29 -1.32 3.73
C HIS A 121 -4.21 -0.09 4.63
N LEU A 122 -3.21 0.73 4.43
CA LEU A 122 -2.93 1.95 5.21
C LEU A 122 -3.08 3.16 4.30
N GLY A 123 -3.78 4.20 4.79
CA GLY A 123 -4.15 5.38 4.00
C GLY A 123 -5.04 5.00 2.83
N THR A 124 -6.17 4.37 3.10
CA THR A 124 -7.05 3.77 2.09
C THR A 124 -8.44 4.42 2.07
N GLU A 125 -9.30 3.90 1.23
CA GLU A 125 -10.67 4.37 1.02
C GLU A 125 -11.55 4.15 2.26
N THR A 126 -12.36 5.11 2.61
CA THR A 126 -13.41 4.96 3.61
C THR A 126 -14.60 4.18 3.05
N THR A 127 -14.90 4.34 1.78
CA THR A 127 -15.88 3.54 1.03
C THR A 127 -15.15 2.62 0.07
N ILE A 128 -15.30 1.31 0.24
CA ILE A 128 -14.60 0.31 -0.58
C ILE A 128 -14.94 0.50 -2.06
N GLY A 129 -13.91 0.55 -2.91
CA GLY A 129 -14.07 0.67 -4.36
C GLY A 129 -14.28 2.09 -4.88
N ASP A 130 -14.23 3.09 -4.00
CA ASP A 130 -14.31 4.49 -4.38
C ASP A 130 -13.02 5.23 -3.99
N PRO A 131 -12.04 5.36 -4.91
CA PRO A 131 -10.77 6.00 -4.65
C PRO A 131 -10.89 7.50 -4.31
N THR A 132 -12.03 8.13 -4.61
CA THR A 132 -12.26 9.54 -4.24
C THR A 132 -12.49 9.73 -2.75
N THR A 133 -12.77 8.66 -2.02
CA THR A 133 -12.96 8.65 -0.57
C THR A 133 -11.70 8.25 0.20
N GLN A 134 -10.53 8.25 -0.46
CA GLN A 134 -9.27 7.94 0.20
C GLN A 134 -8.99 8.92 1.34
N ASP A 135 -8.72 8.38 2.53
CA ASP A 135 -8.28 9.11 3.71
C ASP A 135 -6.90 8.58 4.12
N ASP A 136 -5.91 9.44 4.11
CA ASP A 136 -4.51 9.10 4.38
C ASP A 136 -4.26 8.59 5.81
N MET A 137 -5.25 8.72 6.71
CA MET A 137 -5.21 8.23 8.08
C MET A 137 -6.06 6.98 8.32
N PHE A 138 -6.76 6.51 7.28
CA PHE A 138 -7.70 5.41 7.40
C PHE A 138 -7.02 4.06 7.12
N ILE A 139 -7.30 3.09 7.99
CA ILE A 139 -6.76 1.74 7.93
C ILE A 139 -7.92 0.78 7.67
N ARG A 140 -7.68 -0.17 6.78
CA ARG A 140 -8.60 -1.28 6.52
C ARG A 140 -7.82 -2.58 6.47
N PHE A 141 -8.31 -3.61 7.13
CA PHE A 141 -7.69 -4.93 7.11
C PHE A 141 -8.69 -5.98 6.64
N SER A 142 -8.17 -6.96 5.92
CA SER A 142 -8.94 -8.07 5.37
C SER A 142 -9.43 -9.02 6.47
N ASN A 143 -10.29 -9.96 6.11
CA ASN A 143 -10.52 -11.13 6.92
C ASN A 143 -9.25 -11.99 7.03
N GLN A 144 -9.15 -12.74 8.13
CA GLN A 144 -8.03 -13.66 8.36
C GLN A 144 -7.93 -14.70 7.24
N GLU A 145 -6.72 -14.94 6.75
CA GLU A 145 -6.42 -15.87 5.64
C GLU A 145 -7.13 -15.53 4.31
N GLN A 146 -7.78 -14.37 4.18
CA GLN A 146 -8.52 -13.96 2.99
C GLN A 146 -8.15 -12.54 2.58
N ILE A 147 -7.46 -12.38 1.48
CA ILE A 147 -6.99 -11.07 1.02
C ILE A 147 -8.01 -10.29 0.18
N ASN A 148 -9.19 -10.82 -0.03
CA ASN A 148 -10.24 -10.25 -0.87
C ASN A 148 -11.55 -9.97 -0.12
N GLU A 149 -11.56 -10.08 1.21
CA GLU A 149 -12.73 -9.79 2.04
C GLU A 149 -12.44 -8.67 3.02
N TYR A 150 -13.08 -7.53 2.84
CA TYR A 150 -12.82 -6.30 3.61
C TYR A 150 -14.05 -5.70 4.28
N ALA A 151 -15.24 -6.21 4.02
CA ALA A 151 -16.45 -5.73 4.66
C ALA A 151 -16.52 -6.26 6.10
N PRO A 152 -16.53 -5.43 7.14
CA PRO A 152 -16.69 -5.88 8.51
C PRO A 152 -18.02 -6.57 8.71
N GLY A 153 -18.01 -7.73 9.35
CA GLY A 153 -19.19 -8.54 9.62
C GLY A 153 -19.09 -9.23 10.99
N THR A 154 -20.20 -9.80 11.44
CA THR A 154 -20.25 -10.50 12.73
C THR A 154 -19.54 -11.87 12.71
N THR A 155 -19.26 -12.38 11.52
CA THR A 155 -18.68 -13.71 11.31
C THR A 155 -17.28 -13.70 10.75
N ASN A 156 -16.73 -12.51 10.48
CA ASN A 156 -15.38 -12.33 9.95
C ASN A 156 -14.54 -11.43 10.86
N THR A 157 -13.26 -11.36 10.56
CA THR A 157 -12.28 -10.55 11.30
C THR A 157 -11.87 -9.28 10.55
N ALA A 158 -12.51 -8.99 9.41
CA ALA A 158 -12.28 -7.76 8.68
C ALA A 158 -12.69 -6.53 9.49
N GLY A 159 -11.98 -5.44 9.32
CA GLY A 159 -12.29 -4.23 10.09
C GLY A 159 -11.59 -3.00 9.57
N THR A 160 -11.87 -1.91 10.27
CA THR A 160 -11.35 -0.58 9.92
C THR A 160 -10.99 0.19 11.16
N GLN A 161 -10.03 1.11 11.02
CA GLN A 161 -9.65 2.07 12.05
C GLN A 161 -9.16 3.35 11.41
N ARG A 162 -9.50 4.49 11.99
CA ARG A 162 -8.91 5.78 11.62
C ARG A 162 -7.97 6.23 12.73
N LEU A 163 -6.73 6.57 12.39
CA LEU A 163 -5.79 7.17 13.34
C LEU A 163 -6.14 8.65 13.59
N GLN A 164 -5.78 9.15 14.77
CA GLN A 164 -6.23 10.48 15.23
C GLN A 164 -5.15 11.55 15.14
N ASP A 165 -3.87 11.18 15.34
CA ASP A 165 -2.77 12.13 15.41
C ASP A 165 -1.89 12.03 14.15
N GLY A 166 -1.84 13.14 13.42
CA GLY A 166 -1.18 13.27 12.14
C GLY A 166 -2.12 13.66 11.01
N THR A 167 -1.56 13.82 9.82
CA THR A 167 -2.31 14.12 8.60
C THR A 167 -2.27 12.99 7.60
N LYS A 168 -1.22 12.19 7.63
CA LYS A 168 -1.05 11.03 6.74
C LYS A 168 -0.18 9.95 7.37
N ILE A 169 -0.45 8.71 7.02
CA ILE A 169 0.39 7.56 7.34
C ILE A 169 1.60 7.60 6.41
N MET A 170 2.80 7.68 7.00
CA MET A 170 4.06 7.78 6.28
C MET A 170 4.68 6.42 5.97
N GLY A 171 4.55 5.47 6.89
CA GLY A 171 5.12 4.14 6.73
C GLY A 171 4.64 3.18 7.80
N ALA A 172 4.94 1.91 7.61
CA ALA A 172 4.68 0.87 8.59
C ALA A 172 5.73 -0.23 8.50
N LEU A 173 5.97 -0.87 9.64
CA LEU A 173 6.96 -1.93 9.78
C LEU A 173 6.36 -3.06 10.63
N VAL A 174 6.58 -4.28 10.21
CA VAL A 174 6.26 -5.46 11.01
C VAL A 174 7.40 -5.67 11.99
N ALA A 175 7.15 -5.44 13.28
CA ALA A 175 8.03 -5.81 14.36
C ALA A 175 7.65 -7.19 14.91
N LYS A 176 8.46 -7.74 15.81
CA LYS A 176 8.33 -9.11 16.29
C LYS A 176 6.92 -9.48 16.77
N GLU A 177 6.25 -8.60 17.51
CA GLU A 177 4.93 -8.87 18.13
C GLU A 177 3.86 -7.90 17.67
N ASN A 178 4.25 -6.76 17.12
CA ASN A 178 3.37 -5.66 16.76
C ASN A 178 3.66 -5.17 15.35
N ILE A 179 2.71 -4.48 14.78
CA ILE A 179 2.90 -3.68 13.60
C ILE A 179 3.05 -2.24 14.06
N LEU A 180 4.15 -1.61 13.70
CA LEU A 180 4.42 -0.21 13.97
C LEU A 180 3.92 0.61 12.79
N ILE A 181 3.13 1.64 13.06
CA ILE A 181 2.54 2.50 12.04
C ILE A 181 2.91 3.94 12.38
N TRP A 182 3.65 4.58 11.50
CA TRP A 182 4.02 5.99 11.65
C TRP A 182 3.11 6.87 10.82
N THR A 183 2.66 7.93 11.46
CA THR A 183 2.15 9.11 10.76
C THR A 183 3.27 10.12 10.55
N ASP A 184 2.95 11.25 9.97
CA ASP A 184 3.85 12.41 9.90
C ASP A 184 4.16 13.04 11.27
N ASN A 185 3.41 12.69 12.33
CA ASN A 185 3.57 13.23 13.68
C ASN A 185 3.78 12.19 14.78
N ALA A 186 3.15 11.03 14.68
CA ALA A 186 3.04 10.07 15.78
C ALA A 186 3.45 8.65 15.38
N LEU A 187 3.74 7.83 16.38
CA LEU A 187 3.90 6.39 16.27
C LEU A 187 2.73 5.68 16.94
N TYR A 188 2.15 4.73 16.22
CA TYR A 188 1.13 3.81 16.69
C TYR A 188 1.62 2.37 16.67
N THR A 189 1.19 1.59 17.65
CA THR A 189 1.30 0.14 17.63
C THR A 189 -0.06 -0.47 17.27
N MET A 190 -0.03 -1.43 16.37
CA MET A 190 -1.18 -2.26 16.00
C MET A 190 -0.86 -3.70 16.40
N ARG A 191 -1.69 -4.29 17.25
CA ARG A 191 -1.52 -5.67 17.71
C ARG A 191 -2.81 -6.45 17.59
N PHE A 192 -2.68 -7.74 17.35
CA PHE A 192 -3.84 -8.64 17.37
C PHE A 192 -4.34 -8.84 18.80
N ILE A 193 -5.61 -8.59 19.04
CA ILE A 193 -6.25 -8.74 20.37
C ILE A 193 -7.41 -9.74 20.34
N GLY A 194 -7.80 -10.23 19.16
CA GLY A 194 -8.88 -11.18 19.00
C GLY A 194 -10.28 -10.56 19.09
N SER A 195 -11.29 -11.44 19.10
CA SER A 195 -12.70 -11.02 19.15
C SER A 195 -13.03 -10.23 20.44
N PRO A 196 -13.86 -9.17 20.36
CA PRO A 196 -14.62 -8.73 19.19
C PRO A 196 -13.87 -7.75 18.27
N PHE A 197 -12.71 -7.27 18.67
CA PHE A 197 -11.96 -6.21 17.99
C PHE A 197 -10.68 -6.76 17.36
N THR A 198 -10.66 -7.49 16.39
CA THR A 198 -9.50 -8.12 15.73
C THR A 198 -8.13 -7.50 16.06
N PHE A 199 -7.99 -6.19 15.89
CA PHE A 199 -6.76 -5.43 16.21
C PHE A 199 -7.02 -4.30 17.19
N GLY A 200 -6.09 -4.14 18.15
CA GLY A 200 -5.99 -2.98 19.01
C GLY A 200 -4.97 -1.99 18.47
N PHE A 201 -5.27 -0.70 18.57
CA PHE A 201 -4.41 0.40 18.15
C PHE A 201 -4.08 1.26 19.37
N GLU A 202 -2.81 1.52 19.59
CA GLU A 202 -2.33 2.35 20.69
C GLU A 202 -1.31 3.36 20.17
N GLN A 203 -1.49 4.61 20.53
CA GLN A 203 -0.52 5.65 20.27
C GLN A 203 0.58 5.60 21.32
N VAL A 204 1.80 5.34 20.91
CA VAL A 204 2.95 5.17 21.82
C VAL A 204 3.92 6.33 21.80
N GLY A 205 3.78 7.26 20.85
CA GLY A 205 4.62 8.43 20.77
C GLY A 205 4.00 9.55 19.96
N THR A 206 4.34 10.79 20.32
CA THR A 206 3.98 12.03 19.61
C THR A 206 5.24 12.80 19.23
N ASN A 207 5.17 13.66 18.21
CA ASN A 207 6.31 14.42 17.68
C ASN A 207 7.50 13.54 17.27
N CYS A 208 7.22 12.30 16.90
CA CYS A 208 8.19 11.28 16.50
C CYS A 208 7.83 10.65 15.14
N GLY A 209 7.11 11.39 14.31
CA GLY A 209 6.67 10.93 12.99
C GLY A 209 7.83 10.52 12.08
N LEU A 210 7.51 9.78 11.04
CA LEU A 210 8.48 9.25 10.08
C LEU A 210 8.68 10.22 8.92
N ILE A 211 9.94 10.43 8.52
CA ILE A 211 10.25 11.33 7.40
C ILE A 211 9.92 10.75 6.03
N GLY A 212 9.87 9.43 5.90
CA GLY A 212 9.57 8.76 4.63
C GLY A 212 9.32 7.27 4.79
N GLN A 213 8.67 6.64 3.83
CA GLN A 213 8.16 5.26 3.90
C GLN A 213 9.22 4.22 4.31
N ASN A 214 10.46 4.39 3.88
CA ASN A 214 11.55 3.44 4.12
C ASN A 214 12.58 3.96 5.15
N ALA A 215 12.22 4.96 5.94
CA ALA A 215 13.12 5.57 6.92
C ALA A 215 13.08 4.89 8.30
N ALA A 216 12.52 3.70 8.40
CA ALA A 216 12.47 2.89 9.62
C ALA A 216 13.01 1.48 9.38
N VAL A 217 13.67 0.91 10.39
CA VAL A 217 14.21 -0.44 10.39
C VAL A 217 14.04 -1.05 11.79
N GLU A 218 13.81 -2.35 11.85
CA GLU A 218 13.78 -3.10 13.12
C GLU A 218 14.99 -4.03 13.18
N ILE A 219 15.67 -4.03 14.32
CA ILE A 219 16.82 -4.88 14.61
C ILE A 219 16.68 -5.38 16.03
N ASP A 220 16.64 -6.70 16.20
CA ASP A 220 16.60 -7.38 17.50
C ASP A 220 15.44 -6.92 18.43
N GLY A 221 14.29 -6.59 17.85
CA GLY A 221 13.11 -6.15 18.59
C GLY A 221 13.07 -4.66 18.87
N VAL A 222 14.07 -3.89 18.45
CA VAL A 222 14.12 -2.44 18.58
C VAL A 222 13.91 -1.81 17.20
N ALA A 223 12.92 -0.93 17.08
CA ALA A 223 12.72 -0.17 15.86
C ALA A 223 13.48 1.16 15.92
N TYR A 224 14.22 1.46 14.87
CA TYR A 224 14.95 2.71 14.69
C TYR A 224 14.40 3.46 13.49
N TRP A 225 14.25 4.77 13.61
CA TRP A 225 13.77 5.58 12.47
C TRP A 225 14.28 7.01 12.49
N ILE A 226 14.14 7.65 11.34
CA ILE A 226 14.42 9.07 11.17
C ILE A 226 13.10 9.82 11.12
N GLY A 227 12.92 10.75 12.02
CA GLY A 227 11.81 11.69 12.03
C GLY A 227 12.23 13.09 11.58
N ASN A 228 11.26 13.99 11.49
CA ASN A 228 11.54 15.39 11.14
C ASN A 228 12.42 16.11 12.17
N ASN A 229 12.36 15.66 13.43
CA ASN A 229 13.00 16.34 14.58
C ASN A 229 14.20 15.57 15.14
N GLY A 230 14.64 14.48 14.50
CA GLY A 230 15.77 13.69 14.98
C GLY A 230 15.66 12.19 14.69
N PHE A 231 16.50 11.45 15.38
CA PHE A 231 16.55 10.00 15.33
C PHE A 231 15.86 9.43 16.56
N PHE A 232 15.11 8.38 16.36
CA PHE A 232 14.32 7.76 17.42
C PHE A 232 14.56 6.25 17.46
N ALA A 233 14.32 5.68 18.63
CA ALA A 233 14.26 4.25 18.85
C ALA A 233 13.01 3.88 19.66
N PHE A 234 12.47 2.69 19.40
CA PHE A 234 11.34 2.12 20.13
C PHE A 234 11.68 0.69 20.57
N ASP A 235 11.73 0.49 21.87
CA ASP A 235 11.97 -0.79 22.56
C ASP A 235 10.79 -1.19 23.46
N GLY A 236 9.63 -0.57 23.26
CA GLY A 236 8.47 -0.53 24.13
C GLY A 236 8.15 0.89 24.57
N THR A 237 9.12 1.79 24.49
CA THR A 237 9.00 3.22 24.73
C THR A 237 9.72 3.99 23.62
N VAL A 238 9.20 5.19 23.27
CA VAL A 238 9.86 6.03 22.26
C VAL A 238 10.96 6.84 22.93
N ASN A 239 12.19 6.61 22.48
CA ASN A 239 13.38 7.31 22.94
C ASN A 239 13.99 8.14 21.81
N ASN A 240 14.34 9.38 22.10
CA ASN A 240 15.10 10.22 21.18
C ASN A 240 16.59 9.84 21.27
N LEU A 241 17.22 9.59 20.14
CA LEU A 241 18.64 9.29 20.05
C LEU A 241 19.42 10.61 19.85
N PRO A 242 20.29 11.00 20.78
CA PRO A 242 21.08 12.20 20.62
C PRO A 242 22.03 12.04 19.43
N CYS A 243 21.92 12.91 18.45
CA CYS A 243 22.87 13.00 17.36
C CYS A 243 23.78 14.22 17.65
N SER A 244 24.95 13.96 18.17
CA SER A 244 25.99 14.98 18.30
C SER A 244 26.80 14.98 16.99
N VAL A 245 26.50 15.90 16.09
CA VAL A 245 27.33 16.23 14.94
C VAL A 245 28.12 17.48 15.26
#